data_960d8ac86f62b0353444a7ede870c6bf
#
_entry.id   960d8ac86f62b0353444a7ede870c6bf
#
_cell.length_a   1.000
_cell.length_b   1.000
_cell.length_c   1.000
_cell.angle_alpha   90.00
_cell.angle_beta   90.00
_cell.angle_gamma   90.00
#
_symmetry.space_group_name_H-M   'P 1'
#
loop_
_entity.id
_entity.type
_entity.pdbx_description
1 polymer ?
#
loop_
_entity_poly.entity_id
_entity_poly.type
_entity_poly.pdbx_seq_one_letter_code
_entity_poly.pdbx_strand_id
1 'polypeptide(L)'
;MGRPWNSGPVVSTSLGKVEGSLFKSENGNKIYSYRGIPYGAPPLGERRFKKPEPVSPWKQTLDCRREAKKSLQPHVLFPNKPLLAEGGEDCLYLSVFTRSPPGRAGQSAAGLPVVVFFHGGAFMVGSCQADLYGPQVIRLPWF
;
A
#
# COMPACT_ATOMS: atom_id res chain seq x y z
N MET A 1 17.54 7.81 -8.81
CA MET A 1 17.17 6.83 -9.86
C MET A 1 16.57 5.61 -9.16
N GLY A 2 15.24 5.40 -9.30
CA GLY A 2 14.56 4.28 -8.68
C GLY A 2 15.00 2.96 -9.31
N ARG A 3 15.31 1.96 -8.47
CA ARG A 3 15.60 0.61 -8.93
C ARG A 3 14.39 0.07 -9.70
N PRO A 4 14.57 -0.60 -10.85
CA PRO A 4 13.45 -1.19 -11.56
C PRO A 4 12.78 -2.25 -10.66
N TRP A 5 11.50 -2.04 -10.39
CA TRP A 5 10.68 -3.01 -9.67
C TRP A 5 10.39 -4.18 -10.60
N ASN A 6 10.87 -5.38 -10.27
CA ASN A 6 10.52 -6.58 -11.01
C ASN A 6 9.06 -6.95 -10.74
N SER A 7 8.34 -7.45 -11.74
CA SER A 7 7.01 -8.02 -11.56
C SER A 7 7.03 -9.08 -10.47
N GLY A 8 6.14 -8.94 -9.50
CA GLY A 8 5.90 -9.91 -8.46
C GLY A 8 4.79 -10.90 -8.88
N PRO A 9 4.50 -11.90 -8.03
CA PRO A 9 3.44 -12.84 -8.32
C PRO A 9 2.06 -12.18 -8.26
N VAL A 10 1.14 -12.72 -9.06
CA VAL A 10 -0.28 -12.41 -8.95
C VAL A 10 -0.86 -13.21 -7.79
N VAL A 11 -1.60 -12.52 -6.93
CA VAL A 11 -2.30 -13.13 -5.77
C VAL A 11 -3.79 -12.95 -5.96
N SER A 12 -4.55 -14.02 -5.69
CA SER A 12 -6.01 -13.98 -5.66
C SER A 12 -6.49 -13.59 -4.27
N THR A 13 -7.38 -12.62 -4.21
CA THR A 13 -8.10 -12.19 -3.00
C THR A 13 -9.59 -12.49 -3.16
N SER A 14 -10.37 -12.31 -2.10
CA SER A 14 -11.84 -12.41 -2.15
C SER A 14 -12.49 -11.39 -3.09
N LEU A 15 -11.80 -10.28 -3.39
CA LEU A 15 -12.33 -9.20 -4.23
C LEU A 15 -11.80 -9.22 -5.67
N GLY A 16 -10.74 -9.98 -5.93
CA GLY A 16 -10.13 -10.05 -7.25
C GLY A 16 -8.63 -10.33 -7.18
N LYS A 17 -7.97 -10.29 -8.33
CA LYS A 17 -6.52 -10.53 -8.42
C LYS A 17 -5.74 -9.23 -8.30
N VAL A 18 -4.57 -9.31 -7.66
CA VAL A 18 -3.63 -8.20 -7.52
C VAL A 18 -2.24 -8.63 -7.99
N GLU A 19 -1.56 -7.80 -8.76
CA GLU A 19 -0.17 -8.01 -9.18
C GLU A 19 0.72 -7.04 -8.40
N GLY A 20 1.68 -7.59 -7.67
CA GLY A 20 2.65 -6.81 -6.91
C GLY A 20 3.99 -6.67 -7.60
N SER A 21 4.96 -6.22 -6.85
CA SER A 21 6.37 -6.14 -7.24
C SER A 21 7.26 -6.90 -6.26
N LEU A 22 8.47 -7.22 -6.71
CA LEU A 22 9.49 -7.87 -5.92
C LEU A 22 10.70 -6.94 -5.80
N PHE A 23 11.19 -6.76 -4.59
CA PHE A 23 12.47 -6.12 -4.34
C PHE A 23 13.32 -6.89 -3.31
N LYS A 24 14.59 -6.54 -3.21
CA LYS A 24 15.48 -7.08 -2.19
C LYS A 24 15.72 -6.02 -1.13
N SER A 25 15.61 -6.42 0.14
CA SER A 25 16.04 -5.58 1.27
C SER A 25 17.56 -5.38 1.24
N GLU A 26 18.08 -4.50 2.09
CA GLU A 26 19.51 -4.29 2.27
C GLU A 26 20.23 -5.60 2.66
N ASN A 27 19.58 -6.46 3.42
CA ASN A 27 20.08 -7.78 3.83
C ASN A 27 19.90 -8.86 2.75
N GLY A 28 19.50 -8.51 1.54
CA GLY A 28 19.31 -9.43 0.42
C GLY A 28 18.03 -10.25 0.46
N ASN A 29 17.17 -10.08 1.47
CA ASN A 29 15.90 -10.79 1.57
C ASN A 29 14.93 -10.34 0.47
N LYS A 30 14.19 -11.28 -0.09
CA LYS A 30 13.11 -11.00 -1.04
C LYS A 30 11.89 -10.49 -0.30
N ILE A 31 11.38 -9.34 -0.72
CA ILE A 31 10.14 -8.75 -0.21
C ILE A 31 9.17 -8.55 -1.37
N TYR A 32 7.98 -9.08 -1.23
CA TYR A 32 6.87 -8.90 -2.15
C TYR A 32 6.03 -7.73 -1.66
N SER A 33 5.72 -6.82 -2.56
CA SER A 33 5.07 -5.55 -2.27
C SER A 33 3.83 -5.41 -3.13
N TYR A 34 2.69 -5.22 -2.51
CA TYR A 34 1.40 -4.97 -3.15
C TYR A 34 0.90 -3.63 -2.62
N ARG A 35 0.95 -2.59 -3.44
CA ARG A 35 0.65 -1.22 -3.05
C ARG A 35 -0.58 -0.72 -3.79
N GLY A 36 -1.36 0.13 -3.12
CA GLY A 36 -2.55 0.68 -3.74
C GLY A 36 -3.70 -0.33 -3.86
N ILE A 37 -3.84 -1.23 -2.89
CA ILE A 37 -5.01 -2.12 -2.81
C ILE A 37 -6.17 -1.32 -2.21
N PRO A 38 -7.30 -1.14 -2.91
CA PRO A 38 -8.43 -0.41 -2.37
C PRO A 38 -9.11 -1.21 -1.25
N TYR A 39 -9.37 -0.59 -0.12
CA TYR A 39 -10.12 -1.18 0.99
C TYR A 39 -11.52 -0.58 1.18
N GLY A 40 -11.82 0.50 0.47
CA GLY A 40 -13.10 1.17 0.46
C GLY A 40 -13.41 1.79 -0.89
N ALA A 41 -14.69 1.99 -1.18
CA ALA A 41 -15.10 2.75 -2.35
C ALA A 41 -14.57 4.19 -2.26
N PRO A 42 -14.12 4.79 -3.38
CA PRO A 42 -13.62 6.16 -3.36
C PRO A 42 -14.61 7.13 -2.69
N PRO A 43 -14.18 7.94 -1.71
CA PRO A 43 -15.05 8.85 -0.97
C PRO A 43 -15.33 10.13 -1.77
N LEU A 44 -15.88 9.97 -2.96
CA LEU A 44 -16.15 11.05 -3.91
C LEU A 44 -17.63 11.42 -3.93
N GLY A 45 -17.95 12.66 -4.30
CA GLY A 45 -19.31 13.14 -4.47
C GLY A 45 -20.16 12.89 -3.23
N GLU A 46 -21.25 12.16 -3.38
CA GLU A 46 -22.18 11.83 -2.29
C GLU A 46 -21.60 10.98 -1.15
N ARG A 47 -20.44 10.32 -1.38
CA ARG A 47 -19.73 9.53 -0.34
C ARG A 47 -18.82 10.38 0.53
N ARG A 48 -18.61 11.63 0.18
CA ARG A 48 -17.75 12.54 0.95
C ARG A 48 -18.33 12.77 2.35
N PHE A 49 -17.48 12.69 3.37
CA PHE A 49 -17.85 12.81 4.79
C PHE A 49 -18.86 11.75 5.29
N LYS A 50 -19.12 10.70 4.53
CA LYS A 50 -19.94 9.56 4.96
C LYS A 50 -19.07 8.40 5.42
N LYS A 51 -19.69 7.40 6.06
CA LYS A 51 -19.02 6.15 6.41
C LYS A 51 -18.47 5.49 5.15
N PRO A 52 -17.26 4.93 5.20
CA PRO A 52 -16.71 4.19 4.07
C PRO A 52 -17.62 3.03 3.66
N GLU A 53 -17.81 2.88 2.37
CA GLU A 53 -18.53 1.75 1.76
C GLU A 53 -17.52 0.68 1.31
N PRO A 54 -17.89 -0.61 1.32
CA PRO A 54 -17.04 -1.65 0.79
C PRO A 54 -16.72 -1.40 -0.70
N VAL A 55 -15.51 -1.73 -1.09
CA VAL A 55 -15.13 -1.69 -2.51
C VAL A 55 -15.77 -2.86 -3.26
N SER A 56 -16.20 -2.63 -4.49
CA SER A 56 -16.75 -3.68 -5.34
C SER A 56 -15.64 -4.60 -5.85
N PRO A 57 -15.91 -5.92 -5.99
CA PRO A 57 -14.99 -6.86 -6.62
C PRO A 57 -14.60 -6.41 -8.04
N TRP A 58 -13.35 -6.65 -8.39
CA TRP A 58 -12.83 -6.33 -9.73
C TRP A 58 -12.53 -7.59 -10.54
N LYS A 59 -12.75 -7.51 -11.86
CA LYS A 59 -12.57 -8.65 -12.78
C LYS A 59 -11.15 -8.74 -13.34
N GLN A 60 -10.53 -7.61 -13.62
CA GLN A 60 -9.17 -7.54 -14.16
C GLN A 60 -8.15 -7.60 -13.03
N THR A 61 -6.94 -8.11 -13.31
CA THR A 61 -5.86 -8.05 -12.32
C THR A 61 -5.49 -6.59 -12.05
N LEU A 62 -5.59 -6.18 -10.78
CA LEU A 62 -5.24 -4.84 -10.35
C LEU A 62 -3.70 -4.70 -10.28
N ASP A 63 -3.17 -3.65 -10.91
CA ASP A 63 -1.75 -3.32 -10.84
C ASP A 63 -1.43 -2.66 -9.50
N CYS A 64 -0.88 -3.45 -8.58
CA CYS A 64 -0.47 -3.02 -7.24
C CYS A 64 1.05 -2.84 -7.12
N ARG A 65 1.75 -2.55 -8.21
CA ARG A 65 3.20 -2.29 -8.23
C ARG A 65 3.56 -0.85 -7.89
N ARG A 66 2.60 0.05 -7.92
CA ARG A 66 2.77 1.49 -7.69
C ARG A 66 1.98 1.97 -6.49
N GLU A 67 2.45 3.05 -5.88
CA GLU A 67 1.70 3.73 -4.85
C GLU A 67 0.39 4.30 -5.40
N ALA A 68 -0.68 4.19 -4.61
CA ALA A 68 -1.91 4.95 -4.85
C ALA A 68 -1.75 6.40 -4.35
N LYS A 69 -2.74 7.22 -4.67
CA LYS A 69 -2.79 8.59 -4.16
C LYS A 69 -2.96 8.57 -2.64
N LYS A 70 -2.21 9.40 -1.96
CA LYS A 70 -2.46 9.75 -0.55
C LYS A 70 -3.64 10.71 -0.43
N SER A 71 -4.19 10.84 0.75
CA SER A 71 -5.22 11.85 1.05
C SER A 71 -4.72 13.23 0.67
N LEU A 72 -5.63 14.09 0.23
CA LEU A 72 -5.31 15.49 -0.08
C LEU A 72 -4.77 16.18 1.17
N GLN A 73 -3.55 16.68 1.09
CA GLN A 73 -2.81 17.23 2.23
C GLN A 73 -1.79 18.28 1.79
N PRO A 74 -1.34 19.16 2.70
CA PRO A 74 -0.21 20.06 2.44
C PRO A 74 1.06 19.26 2.15
N HIS A 75 1.92 19.79 1.29
CA HIS A 75 3.22 19.18 1.02
C HIS A 75 4.13 19.32 2.25
N VAL A 76 4.50 18.20 2.88
CA VAL A 76 5.24 18.19 4.16
C VAL A 76 6.61 18.82 4.05
N LEU A 77 7.29 18.69 2.92
CA LEU A 77 8.64 19.23 2.70
C LEU A 77 8.65 20.76 2.45
N PHE A 78 7.50 21.37 2.17
CA PHE A 78 7.38 22.79 1.90
C PHE A 78 6.21 23.41 2.64
N PRO A 79 6.21 23.39 3.99
CA PRO A 79 5.08 23.86 4.80
C PRO A 79 4.76 25.34 4.60
N ASN A 80 5.72 26.11 4.12
CA ASN A 80 5.58 27.55 3.83
C ASN A 80 5.11 27.85 2.39
N LYS A 81 4.77 26.80 1.61
CA LYS A 81 4.13 26.95 0.29
C LYS A 81 2.71 26.42 0.33
N PRO A 82 1.75 27.16 0.87
CA PRO A 82 0.37 26.70 1.11
C PRO A 82 -0.39 26.31 -0.16
N LEU A 83 0.14 26.63 -1.33
CA LEU A 83 -0.45 26.31 -2.63
C LEU A 83 -0.01 24.95 -3.19
N LEU A 84 0.90 24.25 -2.53
CA LEU A 84 1.31 22.90 -2.96
C LEU A 84 0.56 21.86 -2.13
N ALA A 85 -0.69 21.63 -2.48
CA ALA A 85 -1.42 20.47 -2.03
C ALA A 85 -1.02 19.24 -2.87
N GLU A 86 -0.89 18.09 -2.21
CA GLU A 86 -0.59 16.82 -2.86
C GLU A 86 -1.61 15.77 -2.46
N GLY A 87 -1.73 14.72 -3.30
CA GLY A 87 -2.68 13.65 -3.05
C GLY A 87 -3.99 13.80 -3.81
N GLY A 88 -5.07 13.27 -3.26
CA GLY A 88 -6.39 13.33 -3.86
C GLY A 88 -7.47 12.73 -2.97
N GLU A 89 -8.72 12.88 -3.38
CA GLU A 89 -9.86 12.39 -2.60
C GLU A 89 -10.03 10.87 -2.74
N ASP A 90 -9.67 10.27 -3.88
CA ASP A 90 -9.59 8.82 -4.05
C ASP A 90 -8.30 8.30 -3.39
N CYS A 91 -8.38 7.98 -2.09
CA CYS A 91 -7.22 7.72 -1.23
C CYS A 91 -7.39 6.54 -0.26
N LEU A 92 -8.48 5.77 -0.35
CA LEU A 92 -8.74 4.63 0.55
C LEU A 92 -8.01 3.38 0.09
N TYR A 93 -6.70 3.38 0.24
CA TYR A 93 -5.80 2.33 -0.21
C TYR A 93 -4.88 1.86 0.92
N LEU A 94 -4.49 0.59 0.86
CA LEU A 94 -3.50 -0.01 1.75
C LEU A 94 -2.37 -0.63 0.95
N SER A 95 -1.26 -0.90 1.63
CA SER A 95 -0.11 -1.61 1.08
C SER A 95 0.16 -2.85 1.92
N VAL A 96 0.51 -3.95 1.25
CA VAL A 96 0.89 -5.22 1.89
C VAL A 96 2.31 -5.56 1.50
N PHE A 97 3.12 -5.88 2.50
CA PHE A 97 4.50 -6.34 2.33
C PHE A 97 4.66 -7.70 2.98
N THR A 98 5.28 -8.64 2.28
CA THR A 98 5.49 -9.98 2.82
C THR A 98 6.73 -10.63 2.22
N ARG A 99 7.39 -11.49 2.98
CA ARG A 99 8.48 -12.35 2.49
C ARG A 99 7.96 -13.58 1.76
N SER A 100 6.71 -13.96 1.99
CA SER A 100 6.11 -15.18 1.46
C SER A 100 4.65 -14.95 1.07
N PRO A 101 4.37 -14.56 -0.19
CA PRO A 101 2.99 -14.40 -0.66
C PRO A 101 2.27 -15.76 -0.72
N PRO A 102 0.94 -15.79 -0.61
CA PRO A 102 0.14 -17.02 -0.67
C PRO A 102 0.40 -17.85 -1.94
N GLY A 103 0.26 -19.17 -1.81
CA GLY A 103 0.36 -20.10 -2.95
C GLY A 103 1.79 -20.54 -3.29
N ARG A 104 2.79 -20.23 -2.48
CA ARG A 104 4.14 -20.76 -2.65
C ARG A 104 4.36 -22.05 -1.88
N ALA A 105 5.07 -22.99 -2.51
CA ALA A 105 5.51 -24.22 -1.86
C ALA A 105 6.39 -23.89 -0.63
N GLY A 106 6.17 -24.61 0.48
CA GLY A 106 6.93 -24.42 1.73
C GLY A 106 6.33 -23.40 2.71
N GLN A 107 5.15 -22.87 2.45
CA GLN A 107 4.43 -22.07 3.46
C GLN A 107 3.86 -22.97 4.57
N SER A 108 4.05 -22.54 5.82
CA SER A 108 3.35 -23.15 6.94
C SER A 108 1.85 -22.97 6.81
N ALA A 109 1.08 -24.02 7.08
CA ALA A 109 -0.38 -23.96 7.13
C ALA A 109 -0.90 -23.00 8.23
N ALA A 110 -0.06 -22.69 9.22
CA ALA A 110 -0.38 -21.77 10.32
C ALA A 110 -0.39 -20.28 9.93
N GLY A 111 0.02 -19.95 8.70
CA GLY A 111 0.14 -18.56 8.25
C GLY A 111 1.34 -17.83 8.88
N LEU A 112 1.42 -16.54 8.60
CA LEU A 112 2.42 -15.65 9.17
C LEU A 112 1.74 -14.63 10.11
N PRO A 113 2.41 -14.18 11.17
CA PRO A 113 1.93 -13.05 11.97
C PRO A 113 1.71 -11.84 11.07
N VAL A 114 0.64 -11.09 11.33
CA VAL A 114 0.30 -9.87 10.59
C VAL A 114 0.45 -8.67 11.52
N VAL A 115 1.23 -7.69 11.09
CA VAL A 115 1.31 -6.38 11.74
C VAL A 115 0.56 -5.39 10.90
N VAL A 116 -0.46 -4.75 11.49
CA VAL A 116 -1.20 -3.66 10.86
C VAL A 116 -0.65 -2.34 11.39
N PHE A 117 -0.18 -1.50 10.49
CA PHE A 117 0.39 -0.20 10.82
C PHE A 117 -0.52 0.94 10.34
N PHE A 118 -0.87 1.83 11.24
CA PHE A 118 -1.56 3.07 10.94
C PHE A 118 -0.56 4.22 11.12
N HIS A 119 -0.32 4.97 10.06
CA HIS A 119 0.59 6.10 10.10
C HIS A 119 0.06 7.22 11.00
N GLY A 120 0.99 7.98 11.59
CA GLY A 120 0.68 9.22 12.31
C GLY A 120 0.48 10.40 11.36
N GLY A 121 0.49 11.63 11.92
CA GLY A 121 0.40 12.86 11.13
C GLY A 121 -0.71 13.79 11.58
N ALA A 122 -1.21 13.61 12.81
CA ALA A 122 -2.23 14.46 13.45
C ALA A 122 -3.50 14.65 12.60
N PHE A 123 -3.88 13.63 11.81
CA PHE A 123 -4.98 13.67 10.83
C PHE A 123 -4.84 14.74 9.73
N MET A 124 -3.69 15.38 9.63
CA MET A 124 -3.42 16.46 8.68
C MET A 124 -2.52 16.01 7.54
N VAL A 125 -1.57 15.11 7.82
CA VAL A 125 -0.56 14.64 6.86
C VAL A 125 -0.25 13.17 7.07
N GLY A 126 0.50 12.60 6.13
CA GLY A 126 0.91 11.21 6.18
C GLY A 126 0.23 10.35 5.12
N SER A 127 0.72 9.13 4.97
CA SER A 127 0.22 8.19 3.97
C SER A 127 0.73 6.77 4.25
N CYS A 128 0.21 5.80 3.53
CA CYS A 128 0.72 4.43 3.52
C CYS A 128 1.88 4.23 2.51
N GLN A 129 2.45 5.30 1.98
CA GLN A 129 3.49 5.21 0.95
C GLN A 129 4.79 4.63 1.50
N ALA A 130 5.41 3.75 0.71
CA ALA A 130 6.53 2.94 1.17
C ALA A 130 7.84 3.73 1.34
N ASP A 131 7.94 4.93 0.77
CA ASP A 131 9.09 5.82 0.97
C ASP A 131 9.22 6.32 2.41
N LEU A 132 8.09 6.45 3.13
CA LEU A 132 8.05 6.87 4.53
C LEU A 132 7.92 5.68 5.49
N TYR A 133 7.09 4.70 5.15
CA TYR A 133 6.71 3.61 6.06
C TYR A 133 6.84 2.22 5.41
N GLY A 134 7.62 2.11 4.36
CA GLY A 134 7.90 0.82 3.74
C GLY A 134 8.84 -0.06 4.57
N PRO A 135 8.94 -1.36 4.24
CA PRO A 135 9.76 -2.31 4.99
C PRO A 135 11.26 -2.01 4.95
N GLN A 136 11.70 -1.16 4.03
CA GLN A 136 13.06 -0.63 3.98
C GLN A 136 13.32 0.42 5.08
N VAL A 137 12.26 1.08 5.57
CA VAL A 137 12.34 2.12 6.62
C VAL A 137 12.00 1.52 7.98
N ILE A 138 10.96 0.71 8.04
CA ILE A 138 10.55 0.00 9.26
C ILE A 138 11.45 -1.23 9.39
N ARG A 139 12.52 -1.11 10.13
CA ARG A 139 13.43 -2.24 10.45
C ARG A 139 12.78 -3.15 11.47
N LEU A 140 11.94 -4.06 11.00
CA LEU A 140 11.46 -5.15 11.86
C LEU A 140 12.50 -6.28 11.87
N PRO A 141 12.83 -6.86 13.03
CA PRO A 141 13.87 -7.90 13.14
C PRO A 141 13.62 -9.15 12.28
N TRP A 142 12.38 -9.35 11.83
CA TRP A 142 11.93 -10.45 10.98
C TRP A 142 11.72 -10.07 9.51
N PHE A 143 12.03 -8.84 9.09
CA PHE A 143 12.03 -8.37 7.70
C PHE A 143 13.43 -8.31 7.09
#